data_27d4f0370c1798d8a1404ba2730274bd
#
_entry.id   27d4f0370c1798d8a1404ba2730274bd
#
_cell.length_a   1.000
_cell.length_b   1.000
_cell.length_c   1.000
_cell.angle_alpha   90.00
_cell.angle_beta   90.00
_cell.angle_gamma   90.00
#
_symmetry.space_group_name_H-M   'P 1'
#
loop_
_entity.id
_entity.type
_entity.pdbx_description
1 polymer ?
#
loop_
_entity_poly.entity_id
_entity_poly.type
_entity_poly.pdbx_seq_one_letter_code
_entity_poly.pdbx_strand_id
1 'polypeptide(L)'
;AKVNVEGPIWKDHTTFNVSARRTHFDWFIPIFYGVSTPTIGNPMREYMGYSFWDVNAKVSHKFSDTDRLSASFYMGDDYMYSNVTEKLNTYSSKSKKNWTWGNIVSSLNWAHVYSPQLFSNAIVSYTRYRFRLGVKMDEKDTNPDDYRDSHYDMNYSSNIEDITAQYNFDYKPHHAHDIKFGAQYTFHIFKPTVTSIYQQSFDTLTTNNMDTTYGDAPT
;
A
#
# COMPACT_ATOMS: atom_id res chain seq x y z
N ALA A 1 7.82 16.09 -3.27
CA ALA A 1 7.02 17.30 -3.03
C ALA A 1 6.03 17.05 -1.90
N LYS A 2 5.75 18.10 -1.11
CA LYS A 2 4.74 18.09 -0.04
C LYS A 2 3.97 19.40 -0.07
N VAL A 3 2.66 19.29 0.09
CA VAL A 3 1.75 20.43 0.23
C VAL A 3 0.95 20.22 1.51
N ASN A 4 0.73 21.28 2.29
CA ASN A 4 -0.15 21.28 3.45
C ASN A 4 -1.01 22.55 3.41
N VAL A 5 -2.31 22.37 3.62
CA VAL A 5 -3.28 23.46 3.72
C VAL A 5 -4.13 23.23 4.95
N GLU A 6 -4.21 24.23 5.82
CA GLU A 6 -4.99 24.17 7.04
C GLU A 6 -5.65 25.51 7.33
N GLY A 7 -6.75 25.48 8.05
CA GLY A 7 -7.42 26.70 8.46
C GLY A 7 -8.81 26.46 9.03
N PRO A 8 -9.49 27.53 9.43
CA PRO A 8 -10.87 27.48 9.86
C PRO A 8 -11.81 27.44 8.64
N ILE A 9 -12.78 26.51 8.63
CA ILE A 9 -13.95 26.57 7.74
C ILE A 9 -15.00 27.49 8.36
N TRP A 10 -15.20 27.34 9.67
CA TRP A 10 -16.07 28.18 10.48
C TRP A 10 -15.32 28.57 11.74
N LYS A 11 -15.09 29.86 11.88
CA LYS A 11 -14.29 30.40 12.98
C LYS A 11 -14.78 29.87 14.33
N ASP A 12 -13.84 29.45 15.18
CA ASP A 12 -14.03 28.91 16.52
C ASP A 12 -14.79 27.57 16.62
N HIS A 13 -15.33 27.07 15.49
CA HIS A 13 -16.10 25.84 15.47
C HIS A 13 -15.49 24.74 14.60
N THR A 14 -15.14 25.04 13.35
CA THR A 14 -14.71 24.00 12.40
C THR A 14 -13.34 24.34 11.82
N THR A 15 -12.42 23.38 11.94
CA THR A 15 -11.08 23.48 11.35
C THR A 15 -10.83 22.31 10.42
N PHE A 16 -10.01 22.52 9.41
CA PHE A 16 -9.53 21.46 8.54
C PHE A 16 -8.01 21.49 8.42
N ASN A 17 -7.44 20.35 8.09
CA ASN A 17 -6.07 20.18 7.66
C ASN A 17 -6.06 19.14 6.53
N VAL A 18 -5.41 19.46 5.43
CA VAL A 18 -5.20 18.55 4.29
C VAL A 18 -3.74 18.63 3.90
N SER A 19 -3.10 17.49 3.82
CA SER A 19 -1.73 17.39 3.32
C SER A 19 -1.62 16.30 2.27
N ALA A 20 -0.81 16.56 1.25
CA ALA A 20 -0.46 15.59 0.23
C ALA A 20 1.05 15.57 0.04
N ARG A 21 1.59 14.37 -0.16
CA ARG A 21 3.00 14.15 -0.38
C ARG A 21 3.22 13.17 -1.53
N ARG A 22 4.23 13.44 -2.36
CA ARG A 22 4.73 12.51 -3.36
C ARG A 22 6.26 12.55 -3.40
N THR A 23 6.87 11.38 -3.47
CA THR A 23 8.30 11.24 -3.76
C THR A 23 8.51 10.99 -5.25
N HIS A 24 9.71 11.30 -5.71
CA HIS A 24 10.14 11.15 -7.10
C HIS A 24 11.51 10.44 -7.14
N PHE A 25 11.67 9.38 -6.32
CA PHE A 25 12.91 8.58 -6.34
C PHE A 25 13.04 7.75 -7.61
N ASP A 26 11.95 7.55 -8.34
CA ASP A 26 11.90 6.84 -9.61
C ASP A 26 12.85 7.40 -10.68
N TRP A 27 13.17 8.69 -10.65
CA TRP A 27 14.14 9.31 -11.57
C TRP A 27 15.54 9.52 -10.95
N PHE A 28 15.67 9.48 -9.60
CA PHE A 28 16.98 9.55 -8.93
C PHE A 28 17.72 8.21 -8.94
N ILE A 29 17.00 7.10 -8.76
CA ILE A 29 17.59 5.75 -8.67
C ILE A 29 18.43 5.43 -9.93
N PRO A 30 17.95 5.66 -11.17
CA PRO A 30 18.75 5.42 -12.37
C PRO A 30 20.03 6.27 -12.46
N ILE A 31 20.03 7.45 -11.83
CA ILE A 31 21.20 8.34 -11.83
C ILE A 31 22.28 7.78 -10.89
N PHE A 32 21.91 7.22 -9.72
CA PHE A 32 22.85 6.73 -8.73
C PHE A 32 23.33 5.31 -8.99
N TYR A 33 22.44 4.42 -9.48
CA TYR A 33 22.80 3.03 -9.75
C TYR A 33 23.41 2.85 -11.15
N GLY A 34 23.45 3.92 -11.94
CA GLY A 34 23.79 3.86 -13.35
C GLY A 34 22.81 2.95 -14.08
N VAL A 35 22.33 3.37 -15.22
CA VAL A 35 21.82 2.39 -16.19
C VAL A 35 23.04 1.50 -16.45
N SER A 36 23.05 0.26 -15.92
CA SER A 36 24.13 -0.67 -16.24
C SER A 36 24.09 -0.86 -17.75
N THR A 37 24.95 -0.10 -18.42
CA THR A 37 25.13 -0.23 -19.86
C THR A 37 25.81 -1.56 -20.08
N PRO A 38 25.31 -2.39 -21.00
CA PRO A 38 25.97 -3.63 -21.33
C PRO A 38 27.41 -3.33 -21.71
N THR A 39 28.34 -3.92 -20.98
CA THR A 39 29.76 -3.89 -21.35
C THR A 39 30.13 -5.24 -21.95
N ILE A 40 31.24 -5.29 -22.67
CA ILE A 40 31.81 -6.55 -23.17
C ILE A 40 32.05 -7.45 -21.94
N GLY A 41 31.25 -8.54 -21.83
CA GLY A 41 31.25 -9.46 -20.68
C GLY A 41 30.09 -9.27 -19.67
N ASN A 42 29.28 -8.24 -19.79
CA ASN A 42 28.03 -8.11 -19.00
C ASN A 42 26.86 -7.64 -19.92
N PRO A 43 26.10 -8.58 -20.48
CA PRO A 43 24.96 -8.28 -21.37
C PRO A 43 23.69 -7.80 -20.64
N MET A 44 23.71 -7.70 -19.32
CA MET A 44 22.54 -7.40 -18.50
C MET A 44 22.32 -5.90 -18.33
N ARG A 45 21.08 -5.49 -18.51
CA ARG A 45 20.59 -4.15 -18.14
C ARG A 45 19.57 -4.28 -17.04
N GLU A 46 19.77 -3.56 -15.95
CA GLU A 46 18.81 -3.47 -14.88
C GLU A 46 18.33 -2.01 -14.74
N TYR A 47 17.03 -1.86 -14.57
CA TYR A 47 16.38 -0.59 -14.29
C TYR A 47 15.36 -0.79 -13.20
N MET A 48 15.52 -0.09 -12.08
CA MET A 48 14.61 -0.13 -10.94
C MET A 48 14.15 1.27 -10.54
N GLY A 49 12.99 1.35 -9.94
CA GLY A 49 12.47 2.60 -9.42
C GLY A 49 11.53 2.37 -8.25
N TYR A 50 11.40 3.43 -7.44
CA TYR A 50 10.52 3.48 -6.31
C TYR A 50 9.85 4.85 -6.22
N SER A 51 8.56 4.85 -5.98
CA SER A 51 7.80 6.06 -5.69
C SER A 51 6.73 5.79 -4.66
N PHE A 52 6.37 6.80 -3.90
CA PHE A 52 5.19 6.76 -3.06
C PHE A 52 4.44 8.09 -3.06
N TRP A 53 3.18 8.01 -2.75
CA TRP A 53 2.34 9.17 -2.50
C TRP A 53 1.40 8.90 -1.33
N ASP A 54 1.06 9.94 -0.62
CA ASP A 54 0.06 9.89 0.43
C ASP A 54 -0.74 11.20 0.52
N VAL A 55 -1.96 11.06 1.02
CA VAL A 55 -2.88 12.14 1.33
C VAL A 55 -3.40 11.94 2.75
N ASN A 56 -3.38 12.99 3.54
CA ASN A 56 -3.99 13.07 4.86
C ASN A 56 -5.02 14.19 4.85
N ALA A 57 -6.18 13.94 5.44
CA ALA A 57 -7.19 14.94 5.66
C ALA A 57 -7.77 14.80 7.06
N LYS A 58 -8.02 15.91 7.73
CA LYS A 58 -8.69 15.97 9.03
C LYS A 58 -9.62 17.16 9.08
N VAL A 59 -10.83 16.91 9.55
CA VAL A 59 -11.80 17.97 9.89
C VAL A 59 -12.20 17.78 11.34
N SER A 60 -12.23 18.87 12.10
CA SER A 60 -12.68 18.87 13.50
C SER A 60 -13.75 19.91 13.67
N HIS A 61 -14.87 19.52 14.29
CA HIS A 61 -15.98 20.41 14.60
C HIS A 61 -16.27 20.40 16.10
N LYS A 62 -16.34 21.60 16.67
CA LYS A 62 -16.73 21.84 18.05
C LYS A 62 -18.21 22.22 18.08
N PHE A 63 -19.07 21.29 18.52
CA PHE A 63 -20.51 21.55 18.67
C PHE A 63 -20.82 22.41 19.90
N SER A 64 -20.06 22.17 20.98
CA SER A 64 -20.18 22.87 22.26
C SER A 64 -18.83 22.90 22.97
N ASP A 65 -18.75 23.47 24.17
CA ASP A 65 -17.56 23.40 24.99
C ASP A 65 -17.28 21.99 25.51
N THR A 66 -18.29 21.13 25.52
CA THR A 66 -18.19 19.75 25.97
C THR A 66 -18.08 18.73 24.84
N ASP A 67 -18.44 19.09 23.58
CA ASP A 67 -18.55 18.15 22.48
C ASP A 67 -17.73 18.54 21.28
N ARG A 68 -16.85 17.62 20.87
CA ARG A 68 -16.03 17.74 19.66
C ARG A 68 -16.06 16.46 18.84
N LEU A 69 -16.33 16.58 17.56
CA LEU A 69 -16.21 15.50 16.59
C LEU A 69 -15.07 15.79 15.63
N SER A 70 -14.23 14.79 15.40
CA SER A 70 -13.17 14.85 14.40
C SER A 70 -13.28 13.68 13.44
N ALA A 71 -13.21 13.98 12.14
CA ALA A 71 -13.07 12.97 11.08
C ALA A 71 -11.66 13.05 10.52
N SER A 72 -10.98 11.92 10.38
CA SER A 72 -9.67 11.83 9.74
C SER A 72 -9.66 10.77 8.65
N PHE A 73 -8.88 11.04 7.63
CA PHE A 73 -8.68 10.19 6.47
C PHE A 73 -7.20 10.18 6.10
N TYR A 74 -6.68 9.00 5.84
CA TYR A 74 -5.36 8.75 5.27
C TYR A 74 -5.49 7.79 4.11
N MET A 75 -4.78 8.06 3.03
CA MET A 75 -4.61 7.14 1.90
C MET A 75 -3.20 7.30 1.35
N GLY A 76 -2.54 6.19 1.06
CA GLY A 76 -1.23 6.21 0.41
C GLY A 76 -0.92 4.89 -0.25
N ASP A 77 -0.15 4.97 -1.33
CA ASP A 77 0.38 3.83 -2.06
C ASP A 77 1.88 4.00 -2.30
N ASP A 78 2.60 2.90 -2.15
CA ASP A 78 3.99 2.70 -2.51
C ASP A 78 4.05 1.84 -3.76
N TYR A 79 4.94 2.18 -4.66
CA TYR A 79 5.17 1.47 -5.91
C TYR A 79 6.67 1.27 -6.14
N MET A 80 7.08 0.02 -6.31
CA MET A 80 8.44 -0.36 -6.66
C MET A 80 8.41 -1.23 -7.90
N TYR A 81 9.38 -1.06 -8.78
CA TYR A 81 9.54 -1.91 -9.95
C TYR A 81 11.02 -2.22 -10.22
N SER A 82 11.26 -3.38 -10.82
CA SER A 82 12.54 -3.80 -11.36
C SER A 82 12.33 -4.40 -12.75
N ASN A 83 13.07 -3.89 -13.72
CA ASN A 83 13.09 -4.41 -15.09
C ASN A 83 14.52 -4.85 -15.41
N VAL A 84 14.69 -6.13 -15.70
CA VAL A 84 15.97 -6.70 -16.10
C VAL A 84 15.85 -7.17 -17.54
N THR A 85 16.82 -6.83 -18.37
CA THR A 85 16.92 -7.30 -19.76
C THR A 85 18.33 -7.83 -19.98
N GLU A 86 18.42 -9.05 -20.44
CA GLU A 86 19.66 -9.70 -20.83
C GLU A 86 19.61 -10.09 -22.30
N LYS A 87 20.69 -9.88 -23.04
CA LYS A 87 20.82 -10.30 -24.41
C LYS A 87 22.24 -10.82 -24.66
N LEU A 88 22.35 -12.08 -25.02
CA LEU A 88 23.62 -12.74 -25.29
C LEU A 88 23.45 -13.66 -26.51
N ASN A 89 24.07 -13.32 -27.64
CA ASN A 89 23.99 -14.09 -28.90
C ASN A 89 22.54 -14.48 -29.28
N THR A 90 22.20 -15.75 -29.17
CA THR A 90 20.88 -16.32 -29.45
C THR A 90 19.90 -16.20 -28.29
N TYR A 91 20.39 -15.97 -27.05
CA TYR A 91 19.59 -15.88 -25.84
C TYR A 91 19.14 -14.46 -25.53
N SER A 92 17.89 -14.30 -25.17
CA SER A 92 17.34 -13.07 -24.60
C SER A 92 16.39 -13.35 -23.45
N SER A 93 16.51 -12.58 -22.36
CA SER A 93 15.61 -12.64 -21.22
C SER A 93 15.13 -11.25 -20.86
N LYS A 94 13.85 -11.13 -20.52
CA LYS A 94 13.24 -9.93 -19.95
C LYS A 94 12.47 -10.32 -18.71
N SER A 95 12.82 -9.71 -17.58
CA SER A 95 12.11 -9.85 -16.32
C SER A 95 11.55 -8.50 -15.89
N LYS A 96 10.25 -8.43 -15.63
CA LYS A 96 9.57 -7.27 -15.07
C LYS A 96 8.91 -7.66 -13.77
N LYS A 97 9.27 -6.97 -12.70
CA LYS A 97 8.70 -7.16 -11.37
C LYS A 97 8.15 -5.84 -10.88
N ASN A 98 6.95 -5.87 -10.32
CA ASN A 98 6.33 -4.71 -9.72
C ASN A 98 5.68 -5.08 -8.38
N TRP A 99 5.89 -4.23 -7.39
CA TRP A 99 5.31 -4.32 -6.07
C TRP A 99 4.51 -3.06 -5.81
N THR A 100 3.30 -3.23 -5.33
CA THR A 100 2.47 -2.13 -4.87
C THR A 100 1.91 -2.48 -3.51
N TRP A 101 2.06 -1.60 -2.54
CA TRP A 101 1.39 -1.74 -1.25
C TRP A 101 0.84 -0.40 -0.81
N GLY A 102 -0.27 -0.44 -0.11
CA GLY A 102 -0.93 0.79 0.30
C GLY A 102 -1.93 0.59 1.41
N ASN A 103 -2.25 1.70 2.05
CA ASN A 103 -3.15 1.76 3.17
C ASN A 103 -4.25 2.79 2.93
N ILE A 104 -5.44 2.47 3.44
CA ILE A 104 -6.50 3.44 3.70
C ILE A 104 -6.82 3.38 5.18
N VAL A 105 -6.90 4.53 5.82
CA VAL A 105 -7.35 4.66 7.20
C VAL A 105 -8.36 5.78 7.26
N SER A 106 -9.54 5.52 7.81
CA SER A 106 -10.53 6.53 8.12
C SER A 106 -11.03 6.35 9.53
N SER A 107 -11.24 7.47 10.24
CA SER A 107 -11.75 7.41 11.61
C SER A 107 -12.64 8.59 11.93
N LEU A 108 -13.63 8.31 12.78
CA LEU A 108 -14.45 9.29 13.46
C LEU A 108 -14.12 9.21 14.96
N ASN A 109 -13.88 10.35 15.56
CA ASN A 109 -13.53 10.50 16.96
C ASN A 109 -14.45 11.52 17.60
N TRP A 110 -15.27 11.09 18.54
CA TRP A 110 -16.12 11.96 19.35
C TRP A 110 -15.57 12.05 20.75
N ALA A 111 -15.22 13.28 21.14
CA ALA A 111 -14.73 13.63 22.46
C ALA A 111 -15.85 14.33 23.23
N HIS A 112 -16.17 13.85 24.44
CA HIS A 112 -17.19 14.41 25.30
C HIS A 112 -16.68 14.64 26.72
N VAL A 113 -16.94 15.83 27.25
CA VAL A 113 -16.61 16.23 28.62
C VAL A 113 -17.89 16.22 29.46
N TYR A 114 -18.03 15.23 30.35
CA TYR A 114 -19.19 15.13 31.25
C TYR A 114 -19.07 16.10 32.42
N SER A 115 -17.86 16.26 32.95
CA SER A 115 -17.54 17.13 34.06
C SER A 115 -16.04 17.51 34.03
N PRO A 116 -15.57 18.44 34.88
CA PRO A 116 -14.13 18.70 35.00
C PRO A 116 -13.28 17.47 35.37
N GLN A 117 -13.92 16.42 35.87
CA GLN A 117 -13.25 15.21 36.33
C GLN A 117 -13.46 14.01 35.39
N LEU A 118 -14.41 14.06 34.47
CA LEU A 118 -14.77 12.93 33.61
C LEU A 118 -14.83 13.36 32.15
N PHE A 119 -13.98 12.71 31.37
CA PHE A 119 -13.87 12.85 29.92
C PHE A 119 -14.06 11.49 29.25
N SER A 120 -14.67 11.45 28.07
CA SER A 120 -14.71 10.26 27.25
C SER A 120 -14.32 10.51 25.81
N ASN A 121 -13.89 9.44 25.14
CA ASN A 121 -13.50 9.44 23.75
C ASN A 121 -14.00 8.18 23.05
N ALA A 122 -14.94 8.35 22.10
CA ALA A 122 -15.47 7.28 21.27
C ALA A 122 -14.81 7.35 19.88
N ILE A 123 -14.24 6.23 19.42
CA ILE A 123 -13.57 6.14 18.13
C ILE A 123 -14.17 5.00 17.33
N VAL A 124 -14.52 5.27 16.07
CA VAL A 124 -14.81 4.25 15.07
C VAL A 124 -13.83 4.44 13.92
N SER A 125 -13.15 3.37 13.54
CA SER A 125 -12.16 3.43 12.46
C SER A 125 -12.30 2.26 11.50
N TYR A 126 -11.96 2.53 10.26
CA TYR A 126 -11.79 1.56 9.20
C TYR A 126 -10.35 1.65 8.68
N THR A 127 -9.68 0.50 8.58
CA THR A 127 -8.36 0.39 7.96
C THR A 127 -8.38 -0.68 6.88
N ARG A 128 -7.62 -0.44 5.81
CA ARG A 128 -7.40 -1.43 4.75
C ARG A 128 -5.93 -1.39 4.34
N TYR A 129 -5.27 -2.53 4.44
CA TYR A 129 -3.96 -2.78 3.85
C TYR A 129 -4.12 -3.60 2.58
N ARG A 130 -3.40 -3.23 1.52
CA ARG A 130 -3.37 -3.92 0.24
C ARG A 130 -1.92 -4.15 -0.18
N PHE A 131 -1.63 -5.37 -0.63
CA PHE A 131 -0.36 -5.73 -1.25
C PHE A 131 -0.61 -6.39 -2.61
N ARG A 132 0.19 -6.04 -3.61
CA ARG A 132 0.17 -6.64 -4.95
C ARG A 132 1.59 -6.88 -5.41
N LEU A 133 1.82 -8.03 -6.04
CA LEU A 133 3.06 -8.40 -6.69
C LEU A 133 2.74 -8.91 -8.10
N GLY A 134 3.35 -8.30 -9.11
CA GLY A 134 3.33 -8.79 -10.49
C GLY A 134 4.74 -9.20 -10.91
N VAL A 135 4.86 -10.35 -11.55
CA VAL A 135 6.12 -10.86 -12.13
C VAL A 135 5.82 -11.31 -13.54
N LYS A 136 6.53 -10.75 -14.52
CA LYS A 136 6.52 -11.20 -15.92
C LYS A 136 7.93 -11.54 -16.34
N MET A 137 8.10 -12.71 -16.94
CA MET A 137 9.38 -13.16 -17.46
C MET A 137 9.16 -13.70 -18.88
N ASP A 138 9.94 -13.19 -19.80
CA ASP A 138 10.00 -13.65 -21.20
C ASP A 138 11.42 -14.12 -21.46
N GLU A 139 11.60 -15.38 -21.84
CA GLU A 139 12.89 -15.96 -22.18
C GLU A 139 12.82 -16.56 -23.57
N LYS A 140 13.81 -16.27 -24.39
CA LYS A 140 13.90 -16.79 -25.76
C LYS A 140 15.33 -17.15 -26.10
N ASP A 141 15.54 -18.38 -26.54
CA ASP A 141 16.75 -18.83 -27.22
C ASP A 141 16.41 -19.21 -28.67
N THR A 142 17.13 -18.59 -29.60
CA THR A 142 16.94 -18.81 -31.03
C THR A 142 18.01 -19.74 -31.63
N ASN A 143 18.74 -20.48 -30.79
CA ASN A 143 19.66 -21.52 -31.25
C ASN A 143 18.90 -22.58 -32.06
N PRO A 144 19.26 -22.87 -33.32
CA PRO A 144 18.54 -23.85 -34.13
C PRO A 144 18.52 -25.28 -33.54
N ASP A 145 19.54 -25.60 -32.74
CA ASP A 145 19.67 -26.95 -32.15
C ASP A 145 18.96 -27.06 -30.78
N ASP A 146 18.61 -25.91 -30.13
CA ASP A 146 17.95 -25.88 -28.84
C ASP A 146 17.03 -24.63 -28.75
N TYR A 147 16.05 -24.56 -29.65
CA TYR A 147 15.09 -23.44 -29.64
C TYR A 147 14.20 -23.52 -28.41
N ARG A 148 14.12 -22.40 -27.68
CA ARG A 148 13.30 -22.27 -26.49
C ARG A 148 12.60 -20.91 -26.46
N ASP A 149 11.30 -20.89 -26.21
CA ASP A 149 10.52 -19.67 -26.01
C ASP A 149 9.58 -19.89 -24.83
N SER A 150 9.76 -19.13 -23.74
CA SER A 150 8.97 -19.27 -22.54
C SER A 150 8.44 -17.95 -22.05
N HIS A 151 7.20 -17.95 -21.62
CA HIS A 151 6.49 -16.81 -21.03
C HIS A 151 5.93 -17.21 -19.67
N TYR A 152 6.19 -16.37 -18.67
CA TYR A 152 5.70 -16.54 -17.32
C TYR A 152 5.05 -15.24 -16.84
N ASP A 153 3.81 -15.30 -16.34
CA ASP A 153 3.09 -14.19 -15.75
C ASP A 153 2.47 -14.63 -14.41
N MET A 154 2.87 -13.99 -13.34
CA MET A 154 2.34 -14.23 -11.99
C MET A 154 1.80 -12.94 -11.41
N ASN A 155 0.57 -12.98 -10.92
CA ASN A 155 -0.07 -11.90 -10.19
C ASN A 155 -0.55 -12.39 -8.83
N TYR A 156 -0.07 -11.74 -7.79
CA TYR A 156 -0.41 -12.00 -6.41
C TYR A 156 -1.05 -10.78 -5.79
N SER A 157 -2.14 -10.95 -5.03
CA SER A 157 -2.73 -9.87 -4.26
C SER A 157 -3.26 -10.34 -2.91
N SER A 158 -3.13 -9.51 -1.89
CA SER A 158 -3.64 -9.76 -0.54
C SER A 158 -4.21 -8.47 0.05
N ASN A 159 -5.34 -8.59 0.76
CA ASN A 159 -5.98 -7.49 1.45
C ASN A 159 -6.35 -7.89 2.88
N ILE A 160 -6.18 -6.94 3.80
CA ILE A 160 -6.64 -7.03 5.19
C ILE A 160 -7.45 -5.77 5.46
N GLU A 161 -8.65 -5.94 5.98
CA GLU A 161 -9.53 -4.83 6.36
C GLU A 161 -9.96 -5.00 7.82
N ASP A 162 -9.92 -3.90 8.58
CA ASP A 162 -10.32 -3.88 9.97
C ASP A 162 -11.36 -2.78 10.22
N ILE A 163 -12.39 -3.13 10.98
CA ILE A 163 -13.35 -2.17 11.53
C ILE A 163 -13.19 -2.21 13.04
N THR A 164 -12.81 -1.07 13.63
CA THR A 164 -12.58 -0.97 15.08
C THR A 164 -13.55 0.03 15.69
N ALA A 165 -14.19 -0.37 16.80
CA ALA A 165 -14.92 0.53 17.68
C ALA A 165 -14.23 0.54 19.04
N GLN A 166 -13.99 1.72 19.58
CA GLN A 166 -13.29 1.92 20.85
C GLN A 166 -14.00 3.01 21.65
N TYR A 167 -14.13 2.78 22.98
CA TYR A 167 -14.66 3.78 23.88
C TYR A 167 -13.80 3.84 25.14
N ASN A 168 -13.23 5.02 25.41
CA ASN A 168 -12.31 5.27 26.52
C ASN A 168 -12.86 6.33 27.44
N PHE A 169 -12.55 6.19 28.73
CA PHE A 169 -12.83 7.16 29.78
C PHE A 169 -11.57 7.56 30.51
N ASP A 170 -11.45 8.84 30.78
CA ASP A 170 -10.47 9.44 31.69
C ASP A 170 -11.23 10.02 32.87
N TYR A 171 -10.99 9.48 34.08
CA TYR A 171 -11.66 9.89 35.31
C TYR A 171 -10.66 10.34 36.36
N LYS A 172 -10.77 11.60 36.77
CA LYS A 172 -9.92 12.25 37.75
C LYS A 172 -10.73 12.73 38.95
N PRO A 173 -11.18 11.79 39.85
CA PRO A 173 -12.00 12.14 41.01
C PRO A 173 -11.30 13.09 41.97
N HIS A 174 -9.98 13.03 42.05
CA HIS A 174 -9.15 13.85 42.93
C HIS A 174 -7.79 14.08 42.28
N HIS A 175 -7.05 15.14 42.65
CA HIS A 175 -5.74 15.49 42.08
C HIS A 175 -4.69 14.35 42.20
N ALA A 176 -4.87 13.43 43.17
CA ALA A 176 -3.98 12.29 43.39
C ALA A 176 -4.37 11.04 42.61
N HIS A 177 -5.49 11.03 41.88
CA HIS A 177 -6.00 9.83 41.17
C HIS A 177 -6.30 10.15 39.70
N ASP A 178 -5.70 9.39 38.80
CA ASP A 178 -5.94 9.40 37.35
C ASP A 178 -6.32 7.97 36.97
N ILE A 179 -7.59 7.74 36.65
CA ILE A 179 -8.14 6.43 36.32
C ILE A 179 -8.54 6.45 34.86
N LYS A 180 -7.98 5.51 34.07
CA LYS A 180 -8.29 5.32 32.66
C LYS A 180 -8.84 3.92 32.45
N PHE A 181 -9.97 3.83 31.78
CA PHE A 181 -10.59 2.55 31.41
C PHE A 181 -11.32 2.68 30.10
N GLY A 182 -11.56 1.55 29.45
CA GLY A 182 -12.25 1.54 28.17
C GLY A 182 -12.42 0.12 27.65
N ALA A 183 -13.06 0.04 26.50
CA ALA A 183 -13.23 -1.20 25.74
C ALA A 183 -12.98 -0.94 24.26
N GLN A 184 -12.44 -1.95 23.60
CA GLN A 184 -12.22 -1.96 22.16
C GLN A 184 -12.69 -3.29 21.58
N TYR A 185 -13.32 -3.21 20.42
CA TYR A 185 -13.65 -4.35 19.59
C TYR A 185 -13.17 -4.11 18.17
N THR A 186 -12.48 -5.10 17.59
CA THR A 186 -12.00 -5.04 16.21
C THR A 186 -12.55 -6.25 15.45
N PHE A 187 -13.18 -5.96 14.34
CA PHE A 187 -13.63 -6.97 13.38
C PHE A 187 -12.63 -7.01 12.21
N HIS A 188 -12.00 -8.18 12.03
CA HIS A 188 -10.99 -8.42 11.00
C HIS A 188 -11.64 -9.11 9.80
N ILE A 189 -11.40 -8.58 8.61
CA ILE A 189 -11.81 -9.16 7.33
C ILE A 189 -10.52 -9.52 6.56
N PHE A 190 -10.22 -10.80 6.49
CA PHE A 190 -9.11 -11.31 5.70
C PHE A 190 -9.64 -11.71 4.33
N LYS A 191 -9.21 -11.01 3.29
CA LYS A 191 -9.46 -11.43 1.92
C LYS A 191 -8.33 -12.35 1.51
N PRO A 192 -8.62 -13.62 1.19
CA PRO A 192 -7.59 -14.59 0.85
C PRO A 192 -6.74 -14.10 -0.32
N THR A 193 -5.50 -14.52 -0.31
CA THR A 193 -4.54 -14.26 -1.37
C THR A 193 -5.04 -14.85 -2.69
N VAL A 194 -5.15 -14.02 -3.71
CA VAL A 194 -5.42 -14.48 -5.08
C VAL A 194 -4.10 -14.49 -5.83
N THR A 195 -3.71 -15.64 -6.31
CA THR A 195 -2.52 -15.82 -7.15
C THR A 195 -2.95 -16.41 -8.47
N SER A 196 -2.67 -15.74 -9.56
CA SER A 196 -2.78 -16.31 -10.91
C SER A 196 -1.40 -16.53 -11.48
N ILE A 197 -1.16 -17.71 -12.01
CA ILE A 197 0.08 -18.07 -12.67
C ILE A 197 -0.28 -18.54 -14.08
N TYR A 198 0.30 -17.89 -15.07
CA TYR A 198 0.25 -18.31 -16.46
C TYR A 198 1.66 -18.65 -16.90
N GLN A 199 1.87 -19.84 -17.42
CA GLN A 199 3.14 -20.28 -17.97
C GLN A 199 2.90 -20.91 -19.33
N GLN A 200 3.64 -20.46 -20.33
CA GLN A 200 3.70 -21.04 -21.65
C GLN A 200 5.15 -21.29 -22.04
N SER A 201 5.45 -22.47 -22.53
CA SER A 201 6.80 -22.84 -22.93
C SER A 201 6.73 -23.62 -24.24
N PHE A 202 7.52 -23.21 -25.21
CA PHE A 202 7.75 -23.88 -26.48
C PHE A 202 9.21 -24.32 -26.49
N ASP A 203 9.43 -25.58 -26.77
CA ASP A 203 10.72 -26.20 -26.98
C ASP A 203 10.71 -26.90 -28.33
N THR A 204 11.86 -27.24 -28.90
CA THR A 204 12.03 -27.92 -30.18
C THR A 204 11.19 -29.22 -30.27
N LEU A 205 10.85 -29.84 -29.13
CA LEU A 205 10.15 -31.12 -29.03
C LEU A 205 8.79 -31.06 -28.33
N THR A 206 8.49 -30.01 -27.53
CA THR A 206 7.29 -29.99 -26.68
C THR A 206 6.71 -28.58 -26.51
N THR A 207 5.38 -28.51 -26.41
CA THR A 207 4.64 -27.30 -26.03
C THR A 207 3.94 -27.58 -24.71
N ASN A 208 4.25 -26.79 -23.67
CA ASN A 208 3.60 -26.89 -22.38
C ASN A 208 2.91 -25.55 -22.04
N ASN A 209 1.61 -25.64 -21.71
CA ASN A 209 0.83 -24.52 -21.23
C ASN A 209 0.28 -24.85 -19.84
N MET A 210 0.48 -23.95 -18.88
CA MET A 210 -0.11 -24.04 -17.57
C MET A 210 -0.78 -22.70 -17.25
N ASP A 211 -2.08 -22.77 -16.94
CA ASP A 211 -2.84 -21.65 -16.37
C ASP A 211 -3.43 -22.12 -15.04
N THR A 212 -3.04 -21.47 -13.95
CA THR A 212 -3.47 -21.89 -12.62
C THR A 212 -3.77 -20.66 -11.78
N THR A 213 -4.97 -20.62 -11.22
CA THR A 213 -5.42 -19.59 -10.27
C THR A 213 -5.60 -20.25 -8.91
N TYR A 214 -4.92 -19.71 -7.90
CA TYR A 214 -5.05 -20.12 -6.50
C TYR A 214 -5.71 -19.03 -5.69
N GLY A 215 -6.68 -19.41 -4.86
CA GLY A 215 -7.40 -18.54 -3.95
C GLY A 215 -8.91 -18.61 -4.18
N ASP A 216 -9.67 -18.40 -3.12
CA ASP A 216 -11.12 -18.25 -3.24
C ASP A 216 -11.41 -16.93 -3.92
N ALA A 217 -12.20 -16.97 -4.99
CA ALA A 217 -12.76 -15.74 -5.56
C ALA A 217 -13.57 -15.05 -4.46
N PRO A 218 -13.46 -13.72 -4.30
CA PRO A 218 -14.31 -13.02 -3.36
C PRO A 218 -15.78 -13.21 -3.78
N THR A 219 -16.54 -13.88 -2.92
CA THR A 219 -18.01 -13.95 -3.01
C THR A 219 -18.62 -12.60 -2.68
#